data_d347b6e00733863cea03314e694228ec
#
_entry.id   d347b6e00733863cea03314e694228ec
#
_cell.length_a   1.000
_cell.length_b   1.000
_cell.length_c   1.000
_cell.angle_alpha   90.00
_cell.angle_beta   90.00
_cell.angle_gamma   90.00
#
_symmetry.space_group_name_H-M   'P 1'
#
loop_
_entity.id
_entity.type
_entity.pdbx_description
1 polymer ?
#
loop_
_entity_poly.entity_id
_entity_poly.type
_entity_poly.pdbx_seq_one_letter_code
_entity_poly.pdbx_strand_id
1 'polypeptide(L)'
;DRKWTWESPRRGSSVTRRFGDFHMSYGDWKVDGEPYSSKENTNFMWWRSRMLGGRTNHWGRIASRLGPKDFKCKDNYGIDQNWPISYEDIKPYYDKLDRLIGVFGTKENLPNDPDGFFLPPPKPRLHELYYIKGAKKAGINVIPSRLSVLTKRINNERGLCFYCGQCERSCSVYGDFSASSCYVIPSLKGGFVDLYTDSMVREITTDKNGRATGISYINKKNGKEYKLESKLIILGASSCSSARILLNSKSSAHPNGLGNSSGLIGKYLQDTVGTSKQIFIPELMNRETYNEDGVGGAHIY
;
A
#
# COMPACT_ATOMS: atom_id res chain seq x y z
N ASP A 1 -5.65 -17.20 -1.37
CA ASP A 1 -6.79 -17.51 -0.50
C ASP A 1 -6.55 -16.99 0.91
N ARG A 2 -7.43 -16.10 1.37
CA ARG A 2 -7.46 -15.69 2.77
C ARG A 2 -8.12 -16.78 3.59
N LYS A 3 -7.39 -17.35 4.53
CA LYS A 3 -7.92 -18.31 5.50
C LYS A 3 -8.48 -17.59 6.72
N TRP A 4 -8.92 -18.35 7.67
CA TRP A 4 -9.49 -17.85 8.91
C TRP A 4 -8.57 -16.88 9.64
N THR A 5 -9.13 -15.87 10.29
CA THR A 5 -8.38 -14.79 10.94
C THR A 5 -7.34 -15.28 11.97
N TRP A 6 -7.58 -16.40 12.65
CA TRP A 6 -6.63 -16.99 13.60
C TRP A 6 -5.44 -17.70 12.93
N GLU A 7 -5.55 -18.09 11.65
CA GLU A 7 -4.45 -18.66 10.87
C GLU A 7 -3.62 -17.59 10.19
N SER A 8 -4.14 -16.36 10.17
CA SER A 8 -3.45 -15.24 9.55
C SER A 8 -2.42 -14.62 10.48
N PRO A 9 -1.37 -14.12 9.93
CA PRO A 9 -0.32 -13.47 10.71
C PRO A 9 -0.80 -12.21 11.41
N ARG A 10 -0.38 -12.04 12.65
CA ARG A 10 -0.46 -10.76 13.33
C ARG A 10 0.62 -9.81 12.81
N ARG A 11 0.29 -8.53 12.73
CA ARG A 11 1.27 -7.48 12.49
C ARG A 11 2.37 -7.56 13.53
N GLY A 12 3.62 -7.39 13.12
CA GLY A 12 4.77 -7.48 14.00
C GLY A 12 5.22 -8.89 14.35
N SER A 13 4.60 -9.94 13.82
CA SER A 13 5.10 -11.30 14.02
C SER A 13 6.09 -11.71 12.93
N SER A 14 7.24 -12.25 13.31
CA SER A 14 8.32 -12.73 12.43
C SER A 14 8.11 -14.14 11.90
N VAL A 15 6.88 -14.58 11.72
CA VAL A 15 6.60 -15.96 11.30
C VAL A 15 6.46 -16.06 9.79
N THR A 16 7.19 -16.97 9.17
CA THR A 16 7.02 -17.36 7.75
C THR A 16 5.63 -17.94 7.51
N ARG A 17 5.01 -17.60 6.37
CA ARG A 17 3.58 -17.78 6.21
C ARG A 17 3.15 -18.63 5.04
N ARG A 18 2.00 -19.32 5.22
CA ARG A 18 1.40 -20.19 4.22
C ARG A 18 0.96 -19.50 2.91
N PHE A 19 0.93 -18.17 2.88
CA PHE A 19 0.42 -17.39 1.72
C PHE A 19 1.50 -16.72 0.90
N GLY A 20 2.72 -17.11 1.06
CA GLY A 20 3.87 -16.52 0.42
C GLY A 20 4.83 -15.95 1.46
N ASP A 21 5.98 -15.56 0.97
CA ASP A 21 7.07 -15.07 1.79
C ASP A 21 6.73 -13.68 2.32
N PHE A 22 6.25 -13.66 3.53
CA PHE A 22 5.84 -12.46 4.22
C PHE A 22 6.39 -12.45 5.63
N HIS A 23 7.23 -11.49 5.90
CA HIS A 23 7.76 -11.23 7.21
C HIS A 23 7.28 -9.87 7.70
N MET A 24 6.76 -9.81 8.90
CA MET A 24 6.54 -8.57 9.63
C MET A 24 7.27 -8.66 10.95
N SER A 25 8.41 -8.07 11.04
CA SER A 25 9.13 -7.87 12.30
C SER A 25 9.75 -6.48 12.33
N TYR A 26 9.89 -5.97 13.53
CA TYR A 26 10.79 -4.87 13.79
C TYR A 26 12.20 -5.46 13.81
N GLY A 27 12.92 -5.40 12.71
CA GLY A 27 14.27 -5.97 12.62
C GLY A 27 14.62 -6.45 11.22
N ASP A 28 15.71 -7.16 11.12
CA ASP A 28 16.23 -7.69 9.87
C ASP A 28 15.20 -8.55 9.15
N TRP A 29 14.89 -8.10 7.97
CA TRP A 29 13.87 -8.71 7.17
C TRP A 29 14.50 -9.47 6.02
N LYS A 30 14.70 -10.75 6.24
CA LYS A 30 15.18 -11.65 5.21
C LYS A 30 14.03 -12.46 4.66
N VAL A 31 13.89 -12.46 3.36
CA VAL A 31 13.09 -13.44 2.65
C VAL A 31 14.08 -14.48 2.13
N ASP A 32 13.94 -15.71 2.56
CA ASP A 32 14.84 -16.79 2.18
C ASP A 32 14.93 -16.95 0.66
N GLY A 33 16.14 -17.05 0.15
CA GLY A 33 16.42 -17.13 -1.28
C GLY A 33 16.33 -15.81 -2.05
N GLU A 34 16.11 -14.68 -1.38
CA GLU A 34 16.14 -13.36 -2.00
C GLU A 34 17.45 -12.64 -1.63
N PRO A 35 18.27 -12.25 -2.61
CA PRO A 35 19.57 -11.66 -2.38
C PRO A 35 19.47 -10.17 -2.05
N TYR A 36 18.83 -9.82 -0.95
CA TYR A 36 18.80 -8.44 -0.48
C TYR A 36 20.03 -8.14 0.36
N SER A 37 20.63 -7.00 0.07
CA SER A 37 21.64 -6.42 0.93
C SER A 37 21.31 -4.96 1.20
N SER A 38 21.68 -4.49 2.37
CA SER A 38 21.69 -3.07 2.71
C SER A 38 23.13 -2.63 2.86
N LYS A 39 23.39 -1.35 2.62
CA LYS A 39 24.70 -0.80 2.90
C LYS A 39 25.01 -0.96 4.39
N GLU A 40 26.21 -1.32 4.73
CA GLU A 40 26.67 -1.43 6.13
C GLU A 40 26.32 -0.15 6.91
N ASN A 41 25.94 -0.32 8.15
CA ASN A 41 25.53 0.75 9.05
C ASN A 41 24.27 1.54 8.59
N THR A 42 23.40 0.94 7.79
CA THR A 42 22.08 1.47 7.48
C THR A 42 20.99 0.62 8.11
N ASN A 43 19.98 1.28 8.70
CA ASN A 43 18.82 0.62 9.28
C ASN A 43 17.70 0.43 8.24
N PHE A 44 18.05 0.18 6.97
CA PHE A 44 17.04 0.00 5.93
C PHE A 44 16.35 -1.35 6.07
N MET A 45 15.03 -1.33 6.22
CA MET A 45 14.21 -2.52 6.31
C MET A 45 13.47 -2.78 5.00
N TRP A 46 13.66 -3.96 4.46
CA TRP A 46 12.98 -4.40 3.24
C TRP A 46 11.55 -4.86 3.53
N TRP A 47 10.60 -3.96 3.62
CA TRP A 47 9.18 -4.31 3.79
C TRP A 47 8.60 -4.84 2.49
N ARG A 48 8.59 -6.14 2.33
CA ARG A 48 8.13 -6.82 1.14
C ARG A 48 7.09 -7.86 1.41
N SER A 49 6.26 -8.09 0.38
CA SER A 49 5.24 -9.11 0.37
C SER A 49 5.33 -9.86 -0.95
N ARG A 50 5.60 -11.15 -0.89
CA ARG A 50 5.66 -12.06 -2.04
C ARG A 50 4.39 -12.88 -2.15
N MET A 51 3.26 -12.20 -2.18
CA MET A 51 1.95 -12.84 -2.29
C MET A 51 1.06 -12.07 -3.26
N LEU A 52 0.03 -12.74 -3.78
CA LEU A 52 -0.98 -12.12 -4.62
C LEU A 52 -1.65 -10.96 -3.87
N GLY A 53 -1.75 -9.79 -4.51
CA GLY A 53 -2.24 -8.57 -3.87
C GLY A 53 -1.18 -7.78 -3.10
N GLY A 54 0.03 -8.35 -2.94
CA GLY A 54 1.18 -7.66 -2.36
C GLY A 54 0.89 -7.04 -0.99
N ARG A 55 1.44 -5.87 -0.76
CA ARG A 55 1.31 -5.14 0.52
C ARG A 55 -0.12 -4.75 0.89
N THR A 56 -1.05 -4.71 -0.06
CA THR A 56 -2.46 -4.41 0.24
C THR A 56 -3.15 -5.47 1.09
N ASN A 57 -2.54 -6.64 1.30
CA ASN A 57 -3.07 -7.65 2.20
C ASN A 57 -2.79 -7.35 3.69
N HIS A 58 -1.84 -6.45 3.97
CA HIS A 58 -1.39 -6.16 5.35
C HIS A 58 -1.08 -4.68 5.62
N TRP A 59 -1.47 -3.79 4.73
CA TRP A 59 -1.34 -2.34 4.94
C TRP A 59 -2.32 -1.81 6.00
N GLY A 60 -2.11 -0.60 6.50
CA GLY A 60 -2.99 0.03 7.48
C GLY A 60 -4.33 0.55 6.95
N ARG A 61 -4.65 0.32 5.67
CA ARG A 61 -5.84 0.81 4.94
C ARG A 61 -5.94 2.33 4.86
N ILE A 62 -4.91 3.05 5.28
CA ILE A 62 -4.86 4.51 5.20
C ILE A 62 -4.89 4.91 3.72
N ALA A 63 -5.89 5.68 3.34
CA ALA A 63 -6.19 6.06 1.96
C ALA A 63 -6.31 7.58 1.82
N SER A 64 -5.41 8.31 2.46
CA SER A 64 -5.28 9.76 2.27
C SER A 64 -4.79 10.07 0.86
N ARG A 65 -5.19 11.22 0.34
CA ARG A 65 -4.73 11.74 -0.95
C ARG A 65 -3.46 12.56 -0.73
N LEU A 66 -2.54 12.51 -1.70
CA LEU A 66 -1.50 13.53 -1.77
C LEU A 66 -2.16 14.87 -2.09
N GLY A 67 -1.79 15.90 -1.37
CA GLY A 67 -2.36 17.23 -1.57
C GLY A 67 -1.59 18.06 -2.60
N PRO A 68 -2.11 19.24 -3.00
CA PRO A 68 -1.47 20.09 -3.99
C PRO A 68 -0.01 20.45 -3.71
N LYS A 69 0.35 20.60 -2.43
CA LYS A 69 1.73 20.95 -2.03
C LYS A 69 2.73 19.80 -2.27
N ASP A 70 2.28 18.54 -2.23
CA ASP A 70 3.13 17.36 -2.42
C ASP A 70 3.66 17.26 -3.87
N PHE A 71 2.95 17.87 -4.83
CA PHE A 71 3.38 17.94 -6.22
C PHE A 71 4.34 19.09 -6.51
N LYS A 72 4.53 20.00 -5.57
CA LYS A 72 5.29 21.24 -5.69
C LYS A 72 6.33 21.42 -4.59
N CYS A 73 7.01 20.33 -4.23
CA CYS A 73 7.98 20.32 -3.12
C CYS A 73 9.11 21.35 -3.34
N LYS A 74 9.65 21.43 -4.57
CA LYS A 74 10.71 22.39 -4.87
C LYS A 74 10.26 23.83 -4.72
N ASP A 75 9.09 24.15 -5.24
CA ASP A 75 8.54 25.52 -5.17
C ASP A 75 8.18 25.92 -3.73
N ASN A 76 7.62 24.97 -2.97
CA ASN A 76 7.15 25.26 -1.62
C ASN A 76 8.26 25.25 -0.56
N TYR A 77 9.27 24.39 -0.73
CA TYR A 77 10.24 24.09 0.34
C TYR A 77 11.70 24.20 -0.11
N GLY A 78 11.97 24.46 -1.39
CA GLY A 78 13.33 24.54 -1.96
C GLY A 78 14.08 23.22 -2.04
N ILE A 79 13.40 22.11 -1.75
CA ILE A 79 13.98 20.75 -1.74
C ILE A 79 13.30 19.88 -2.79
N ASP A 80 13.98 18.79 -3.19
CA ASP A 80 13.46 17.83 -4.15
C ASP A 80 13.21 18.41 -5.55
N GLN A 81 12.26 17.82 -6.28
CA GLN A 81 11.79 18.27 -7.58
C GLN A 81 10.26 18.38 -7.56
N ASN A 82 9.73 19.30 -8.38
CA ASN A 82 8.29 19.28 -8.62
C ASN A 82 7.91 18.08 -9.48
N TRP A 83 6.77 17.50 -9.21
CA TRP A 83 6.18 16.51 -10.11
C TRP A 83 5.75 17.20 -11.42
N PRO A 84 5.86 16.51 -12.58
CA PRO A 84 5.42 17.06 -13.87
C PRO A 84 3.90 17.08 -14.03
N ILE A 85 3.16 16.70 -12.99
CA ILE A 85 1.70 16.70 -12.89
C ILE A 85 1.28 17.49 -11.66
N SER A 86 0.01 17.88 -11.62
CA SER A 86 -0.63 18.55 -10.49
C SER A 86 -1.64 17.64 -9.77
N TYR A 87 -2.13 18.08 -8.62
CA TYR A 87 -3.24 17.43 -7.97
C TYR A 87 -4.49 17.35 -8.87
N GLU A 88 -4.80 18.41 -9.60
CA GLU A 88 -5.98 18.46 -10.47
C GLU A 88 -5.92 17.42 -11.61
N ASP A 89 -4.73 17.11 -12.12
CA ASP A 89 -4.56 16.08 -13.14
C ASP A 89 -4.93 14.67 -12.64
N ILE A 90 -4.69 14.38 -11.35
CA ILE A 90 -4.94 13.06 -10.77
C ILE A 90 -6.21 12.99 -9.93
N LYS A 91 -6.80 14.11 -9.55
CA LYS A 91 -8.03 14.18 -8.76
C LYS A 91 -9.17 13.30 -9.30
N PRO A 92 -9.47 13.26 -10.61
CA PRO A 92 -10.53 12.39 -11.15
C PRO A 92 -10.27 10.90 -10.88
N TYR A 93 -9.00 10.50 -10.84
CA TYR A 93 -8.61 9.11 -10.54
C TYR A 93 -8.71 8.80 -9.06
N TYR A 94 -8.35 9.73 -8.18
CA TYR A 94 -8.63 9.62 -6.75
C TYR A 94 -10.12 9.49 -6.48
N ASP A 95 -10.94 10.32 -7.12
CA ASP A 95 -12.41 10.28 -6.99
C ASP A 95 -13.00 8.94 -7.42
N LYS A 96 -12.46 8.36 -8.49
CA LYS A 96 -12.84 7.03 -8.96
C LYS A 96 -12.37 5.94 -7.98
N LEU A 97 -11.15 6.07 -7.47
CA LEU A 97 -10.55 5.10 -6.56
C LEU A 97 -11.29 5.06 -5.22
N ASP A 98 -11.59 6.19 -4.60
CA ASP A 98 -12.32 6.25 -3.32
C ASP A 98 -13.65 5.49 -3.37
N ARG A 99 -14.38 5.65 -4.48
CA ARG A 99 -15.65 4.91 -4.69
C ARG A 99 -15.43 3.42 -4.89
N LEU A 100 -14.36 3.07 -5.60
CA LEU A 100 -14.05 1.69 -5.97
C LEU A 100 -13.56 0.87 -4.77
N ILE A 101 -12.68 1.45 -3.93
CA ILE A 101 -12.13 0.77 -2.76
C ILE A 101 -12.99 0.95 -1.50
N GLY A 102 -13.83 1.98 -1.48
CA GLY A 102 -14.69 2.33 -0.35
C GLY A 102 -13.88 2.90 0.82
N VAL A 103 -13.73 4.21 0.83
CA VAL A 103 -13.02 4.93 1.89
C VAL A 103 -14.03 5.58 2.81
N PHE A 104 -13.92 5.40 4.12
CA PHE A 104 -14.69 6.19 5.06
C PHE A 104 -13.95 7.45 5.50
N GLY A 105 -14.67 8.47 5.91
CA GLY A 105 -14.12 9.75 6.37
C GLY A 105 -15.16 10.85 6.38
N THR A 106 -14.69 12.07 6.57
CA THR A 106 -15.51 13.29 6.55
C THR A 106 -14.86 14.34 5.65
N LYS A 107 -15.68 15.30 5.20
CA LYS A 107 -15.19 16.45 4.41
C LYS A 107 -14.77 17.55 5.36
N GLU A 108 -13.50 17.89 5.36
CA GLU A 108 -12.89 18.80 6.31
C GLU A 108 -12.30 20.07 5.67
N ASN A 109 -12.23 20.08 4.32
CA ASN A 109 -11.63 21.18 3.54
C ASN A 109 -10.20 21.54 3.98
N LEU A 110 -9.39 20.52 4.27
CA LEU A 110 -8.01 20.72 4.69
C LEU A 110 -7.13 21.20 3.51
N PRO A 111 -6.20 22.13 3.75
CA PRO A 111 -5.42 22.74 2.67
C PRO A 111 -4.55 21.78 1.86
N ASN A 112 -4.07 20.69 2.49
CA ASN A 112 -3.20 19.71 1.82
C ASN A 112 -3.61 18.25 2.08
N ASP A 113 -4.84 18.01 2.50
CA ASP A 113 -5.45 16.69 2.57
C ASP A 113 -6.85 16.78 1.95
N PRO A 114 -6.93 16.81 0.60
CA PRO A 114 -8.15 17.13 -0.12
C PRO A 114 -9.28 16.15 0.15
N ASP A 115 -10.50 16.67 0.19
CA ASP A 115 -11.69 15.86 0.36
C ASP A 115 -11.94 14.94 -0.83
N GLY A 116 -12.47 13.76 -0.52
CA GLY A 116 -12.84 12.72 -1.46
C GLY A 116 -14.30 12.32 -1.38
N PHE A 117 -14.57 11.11 -1.85
CA PHE A 117 -15.88 10.45 -1.72
C PHE A 117 -15.84 9.48 -0.55
N PHE A 118 -16.41 9.89 0.57
CA PHE A 118 -16.33 9.14 1.81
C PHE A 118 -17.62 8.41 2.17
N LEU A 119 -17.46 7.19 2.66
CA LEU A 119 -18.47 6.47 3.41
C LEU A 119 -18.55 7.07 4.82
N PRO A 120 -19.69 6.91 5.52
CA PRO A 120 -19.79 7.35 6.91
C PRO A 120 -18.68 6.74 7.78
N PRO A 121 -17.97 7.51 8.61
CA PRO A 121 -16.97 6.96 9.51
C PRO A 121 -17.62 6.18 10.66
N PRO A 122 -16.90 5.24 11.28
CA PRO A 122 -17.34 4.62 12.54
C PRO A 122 -17.34 5.65 13.67
N LYS A 123 -18.09 5.37 14.72
CA LYS A 123 -18.06 6.19 15.94
C LYS A 123 -16.68 6.08 16.60
N PRO A 124 -16.16 7.17 17.19
CA PRO A 124 -14.91 7.11 17.94
C PRO A 124 -15.02 6.16 19.13
N ARG A 125 -13.94 5.47 19.43
CA ARG A 125 -13.81 4.60 20.61
C ARG A 125 -13.61 5.44 21.88
N LEU A 126 -13.77 4.83 23.04
CA LEU A 126 -13.70 5.55 24.32
C LEU A 126 -12.37 6.30 24.50
N HIS A 127 -11.24 5.65 24.25
CA HIS A 127 -9.93 6.30 24.36
C HIS A 127 -9.74 7.42 23.31
N GLU A 128 -10.32 7.28 22.13
CA GLU A 128 -10.31 8.32 21.10
C GLU A 128 -11.13 9.54 21.54
N LEU A 129 -12.26 9.34 22.23
CA LEU A 129 -13.05 10.44 22.81
C LEU A 129 -12.26 11.23 23.86
N TYR A 130 -11.48 10.54 24.72
CA TYR A 130 -10.57 11.20 25.65
C TYR A 130 -9.51 12.00 24.92
N TYR A 131 -8.92 11.43 23.88
CA TYR A 131 -7.93 12.11 23.04
C TYR A 131 -8.52 13.36 22.38
N ILE A 132 -9.69 13.25 21.74
CA ILE A 132 -10.42 14.37 21.11
C ILE A 132 -10.65 15.49 22.11
N LYS A 133 -11.11 15.15 23.33
CA LYS A 133 -11.33 16.13 24.38
C LYS A 133 -10.05 16.86 24.80
N GLY A 134 -8.94 16.15 24.91
CA GLY A 134 -7.62 16.71 25.21
C GLY A 134 -7.10 17.60 24.08
N ALA A 135 -7.13 17.11 22.84
CA ALA A 135 -6.69 17.83 21.66
C ALA A 135 -7.48 19.13 21.45
N LYS A 136 -8.80 19.11 21.66
CA LYS A 136 -9.65 20.31 21.59
C LYS A 136 -9.21 21.40 22.59
N LYS A 137 -8.81 21.02 23.82
CA LYS A 137 -8.27 21.98 24.78
C LYS A 137 -6.96 22.61 24.34
N ALA A 138 -6.17 21.90 23.53
CA ALA A 138 -4.92 22.38 22.96
C ALA A 138 -5.12 23.14 21.62
N GLY A 139 -6.36 23.35 21.18
CA GLY A 139 -6.67 24.00 19.91
C GLY A 139 -6.39 23.11 18.66
N ILE A 140 -6.24 21.80 18.87
CA ILE A 140 -5.99 20.85 17.79
C ILE A 140 -7.32 20.21 17.36
N ASN A 141 -7.62 20.28 16.07
CA ASN A 141 -8.76 19.60 15.49
C ASN A 141 -8.42 18.13 15.22
N VAL A 142 -9.30 17.24 15.64
CA VAL A 142 -9.19 15.80 15.41
C VAL A 142 -10.35 15.36 14.54
N ILE A 143 -10.05 14.66 13.47
CA ILE A 143 -11.01 14.26 12.44
C ILE A 143 -11.03 12.74 12.27
N PRO A 144 -12.09 12.17 11.69
CA PRO A 144 -12.12 10.75 11.35
C PRO A 144 -11.03 10.39 10.34
N SER A 145 -10.35 9.30 10.57
CA SER A 145 -9.36 8.74 9.64
C SER A 145 -10.00 8.42 8.29
N ARG A 146 -9.19 8.47 7.23
CA ARG A 146 -9.56 8.06 5.88
C ARG A 146 -9.04 6.65 5.63
N LEU A 147 -9.89 5.65 5.89
CA LEU A 147 -9.52 4.25 5.76
C LEU A 147 -10.39 3.52 4.73
N SER A 148 -9.76 2.68 3.93
CA SER A 148 -10.46 1.83 2.96
C SER A 148 -11.06 0.60 3.64
N VAL A 149 -12.16 0.82 4.36
CA VAL A 149 -12.97 -0.20 5.04
C VAL A 149 -14.44 0.12 4.84
N LEU A 150 -15.24 -0.87 4.46
CA LEU A 150 -16.66 -0.67 4.15
C LEU A 150 -17.51 -0.53 5.40
N THR A 151 -17.90 0.69 5.70
CA THR A 151 -18.92 1.03 6.70
C THR A 151 -20.33 1.13 6.10
N LYS A 152 -20.40 1.17 4.77
CA LYS A 152 -21.62 1.11 3.98
C LYS A 152 -21.40 0.23 2.75
N ARG A 153 -22.39 -0.53 2.32
CA ARG A 153 -22.30 -1.40 1.14
C ARG A 153 -22.11 -0.57 -0.14
N ILE A 154 -21.13 -0.99 -0.96
CA ILE A 154 -20.85 -0.38 -2.27
C ILE A 154 -21.08 -1.36 -3.43
N ASN A 155 -21.03 -2.68 -3.16
CA ASN A 155 -21.29 -3.74 -4.13
C ASN A 155 -21.77 -5.01 -3.39
N ASN A 156 -22.02 -6.08 -4.13
CA ASN A 156 -22.49 -7.35 -3.58
C ASN A 156 -21.37 -8.35 -3.26
N GLU A 157 -20.15 -8.09 -3.71
CA GLU A 157 -19.02 -9.01 -3.53
C GLU A 157 -18.28 -8.79 -2.20
N ARG A 158 -18.40 -7.59 -1.63
CA ARG A 158 -17.76 -7.20 -0.39
C ARG A 158 -18.79 -7.00 0.72
N GLY A 159 -18.59 -7.70 1.84
CA GLY A 159 -19.40 -7.54 3.03
C GLY A 159 -19.10 -6.26 3.80
N LEU A 160 -20.01 -5.84 4.64
CA LEU A 160 -19.81 -4.73 5.56
C LEU A 160 -18.84 -5.11 6.68
N CYS A 161 -18.08 -4.14 7.15
CA CYS A 161 -17.29 -4.27 8.37
C CYS A 161 -18.23 -4.50 9.56
N PHE A 162 -17.96 -5.54 10.34
CA PHE A 162 -18.66 -5.83 11.61
C PHE A 162 -17.80 -5.50 12.82
N TYR A 163 -16.79 -4.65 12.64
CA TYR A 163 -15.97 -4.03 13.69
C TYR A 163 -15.21 -5.01 14.59
N CYS A 164 -14.76 -6.14 14.07
CA CYS A 164 -14.01 -7.15 14.82
C CYS A 164 -12.59 -6.75 15.23
N GLY A 165 -12.08 -5.59 14.79
CA GLY A 165 -10.74 -5.12 15.10
C GLY A 165 -9.58 -5.92 14.50
N GLN A 166 -9.84 -6.89 13.60
CA GLN A 166 -8.86 -7.87 13.12
C GLN A 166 -8.31 -7.56 11.71
N CYS A 167 -8.35 -6.32 11.26
CA CYS A 167 -7.95 -5.94 9.90
C CYS A 167 -6.49 -6.27 9.56
N GLU A 168 -5.62 -6.39 10.54
CA GLU A 168 -4.21 -6.77 10.33
C GLU A 168 -4.01 -8.26 10.05
N ARG A 169 -5.06 -9.05 10.17
CA ARG A 169 -5.04 -10.48 9.85
C ARG A 169 -5.65 -10.69 8.47
N SER A 170 -6.88 -11.09 8.40
CA SER A 170 -7.59 -11.30 7.15
C SER A 170 -9.06 -11.00 7.38
N CYS A 171 -9.64 -10.16 6.56
CA CYS A 171 -11.06 -9.84 6.67
C CYS A 171 -11.91 -10.96 6.06
N SER A 172 -12.69 -11.66 6.88
CA SER A 172 -13.53 -12.78 6.43
C SER A 172 -14.64 -12.37 5.48
N VAL A 173 -15.06 -11.11 5.54
CA VAL A 173 -16.13 -10.54 4.71
C VAL A 173 -15.62 -9.59 3.61
N TYR A 174 -14.30 -9.44 3.48
CA TYR A 174 -13.67 -8.50 2.54
C TYR A 174 -14.13 -7.04 2.73
N GLY A 175 -14.52 -6.67 3.93
CA GLY A 175 -14.89 -5.30 4.28
C GLY A 175 -13.72 -4.34 4.17
N ASP A 176 -12.50 -4.78 4.53
CA ASP A 176 -11.25 -4.07 4.24
C ASP A 176 -10.84 -4.24 2.76
N PHE A 177 -10.12 -3.28 2.24
CA PHE A 177 -9.59 -3.39 0.90
C PHE A 177 -8.30 -4.19 0.85
N SER A 178 -8.24 -5.14 -0.09
CA SER A 178 -6.99 -5.69 -0.62
C SER A 178 -7.13 -5.94 -2.11
N ALA A 179 -6.05 -5.74 -2.87
CA ALA A 179 -6.07 -5.94 -4.31
C ALA A 179 -6.40 -7.39 -4.69
N SER A 180 -5.95 -8.37 -3.90
CA SER A 180 -6.26 -9.78 -4.14
C SER A 180 -7.75 -10.08 -4.12
N SER A 181 -8.44 -9.65 -3.07
CA SER A 181 -9.87 -9.97 -2.88
C SER A 181 -10.80 -9.05 -3.68
N CYS A 182 -10.42 -7.78 -3.89
CA CYS A 182 -11.31 -6.80 -4.49
C CYS A 182 -11.13 -6.66 -6.01
N TYR A 183 -9.96 -7.05 -6.54
CA TYR A 183 -9.69 -6.91 -7.98
C TYR A 183 -9.27 -8.21 -8.62
N VAL A 184 -8.19 -8.84 -8.14
CA VAL A 184 -7.57 -9.96 -8.86
C VAL A 184 -8.50 -11.16 -8.91
N ILE A 185 -9.05 -11.60 -7.78
CA ILE A 185 -9.95 -12.76 -7.75
C ILE A 185 -11.22 -12.54 -8.58
N PRO A 186 -11.93 -11.40 -8.49
CA PRO A 186 -13.06 -11.11 -9.36
C PRO A 186 -12.69 -11.10 -10.86
N SER A 187 -11.55 -10.50 -11.22
CA SER A 187 -11.10 -10.44 -12.62
C SER A 187 -10.75 -11.82 -13.18
N LEU A 188 -10.14 -12.69 -12.36
CA LEU A 188 -9.88 -14.08 -12.73
C LEU A 188 -11.18 -14.86 -12.94
N LYS A 189 -12.16 -14.69 -12.07
CA LYS A 189 -13.49 -15.31 -12.20
C LYS A 189 -14.24 -14.83 -13.45
N GLY A 190 -14.03 -13.58 -13.84
CA GLY A 190 -14.58 -12.99 -15.04
C GLY A 190 -13.87 -13.39 -16.35
N GLY A 191 -12.74 -14.10 -16.26
CA GLY A 191 -11.96 -14.52 -17.44
C GLY A 191 -11.23 -13.37 -18.16
N PHE A 192 -11.06 -12.22 -17.49
CA PHE A 192 -10.42 -11.04 -18.09
C PHE A 192 -8.91 -10.96 -17.85
N VAL A 193 -8.36 -11.85 -17.03
CA VAL A 193 -6.97 -11.80 -16.57
C VAL A 193 -6.37 -13.20 -16.55
N ASP A 194 -5.16 -13.32 -17.10
CA ASP A 194 -4.28 -14.46 -16.91
C ASP A 194 -3.29 -14.16 -15.79
N LEU A 195 -3.18 -15.06 -14.83
CA LEU A 195 -2.29 -14.91 -13.68
C LEU A 195 -1.11 -15.89 -13.77
N TYR A 196 0.09 -15.34 -13.83
CA TYR A 196 1.34 -16.09 -13.78
C TYR A 196 1.98 -15.92 -12.40
N THR A 197 1.77 -16.88 -11.51
CA THR A 197 2.46 -16.95 -10.20
C THR A 197 3.86 -17.54 -10.36
N ASP A 198 4.67 -17.42 -9.30
CA ASP A 198 6.06 -17.91 -9.29
C ASP A 198 6.91 -17.36 -10.44
N SER A 199 6.56 -16.19 -10.95
CA SER A 199 7.16 -15.57 -12.12
C SER A 199 7.90 -14.30 -11.73
N MET A 200 9.24 -14.37 -11.72
CA MET A 200 10.11 -13.26 -11.38
C MET A 200 10.50 -12.50 -12.66
N VAL A 201 9.90 -11.35 -12.87
CA VAL A 201 10.27 -10.50 -14.03
C VAL A 201 11.70 -10.01 -13.85
N ARG A 202 12.54 -10.30 -14.84
CA ARG A 202 13.95 -9.92 -14.90
C ARG A 202 14.15 -8.60 -15.61
N GLU A 203 13.54 -8.43 -16.77
CA GLU A 203 13.72 -7.27 -17.63
C GLU A 203 12.50 -7.04 -18.54
N ILE A 204 12.39 -5.83 -19.06
CA ILE A 204 11.51 -5.47 -20.17
C ILE A 204 12.31 -5.60 -21.46
N THR A 205 11.76 -6.30 -22.44
CA THR A 205 12.36 -6.45 -23.77
C THR A 205 11.99 -5.28 -24.66
N THR A 206 12.91 -4.89 -25.56
CA THR A 206 12.72 -3.77 -26.49
C THR A 206 13.01 -4.19 -27.92
N ASP A 207 12.38 -3.51 -28.87
CA ASP A 207 12.74 -3.60 -30.30
C ASP A 207 14.04 -2.82 -30.61
N LYS A 208 14.43 -2.84 -31.89
CA LYS A 208 15.61 -2.11 -32.41
C LYS A 208 15.51 -0.58 -32.25
N ASN A 209 14.31 -0.06 -32.10
CA ASN A 209 14.03 1.36 -31.91
C ASN A 209 13.95 1.74 -30.41
N GLY A 210 14.17 0.78 -29.51
CA GLY A 210 14.10 0.98 -28.06
C GLY A 210 12.68 1.01 -27.49
N ARG A 211 11.66 0.61 -28.27
CA ARG A 211 10.28 0.52 -27.76
C ARG A 211 10.07 -0.80 -27.02
N ALA A 212 9.39 -0.73 -25.87
CA ALA A 212 9.05 -1.93 -25.12
C ALA A 212 8.11 -2.85 -25.91
N THR A 213 8.46 -4.15 -25.96
CA THR A 213 7.73 -5.17 -26.72
C THR A 213 7.21 -6.30 -25.84
N GLY A 214 7.75 -6.46 -24.63
CA GLY A 214 7.41 -7.56 -23.74
C GLY A 214 8.25 -7.59 -22.49
N ILE A 215 8.25 -8.72 -21.83
CA ILE A 215 9.05 -9.00 -20.65
C ILE A 215 9.75 -10.34 -20.76
N SER A 216 10.89 -10.46 -20.07
CA SER A 216 11.51 -11.74 -19.74
C SER A 216 11.31 -12.00 -18.24
N TYR A 217 10.91 -13.23 -17.89
CA TYR A 217 10.74 -13.65 -16.51
C TYR A 217 11.30 -15.05 -16.26
N ILE A 218 11.72 -15.28 -15.01
CA ILE A 218 12.19 -16.58 -14.57
C ILE A 218 11.09 -17.24 -13.74
N ASN A 219 10.73 -18.46 -14.08
CA ASN A 219 9.83 -19.27 -13.29
C ASN A 219 10.60 -19.85 -12.09
N LYS A 220 10.17 -19.50 -10.87
CA LYS A 220 10.85 -19.92 -9.64
C LYS A 220 10.86 -21.44 -9.39
N LYS A 221 9.89 -22.17 -9.94
CA LYS A 221 9.75 -23.63 -9.72
C LYS A 221 10.75 -24.43 -10.52
N ASN A 222 11.05 -24.01 -11.74
CA ASN A 222 11.91 -24.76 -12.65
C ASN A 222 13.19 -24.01 -13.07
N GLY A 223 13.38 -22.76 -12.64
CA GLY A 223 14.52 -21.93 -12.97
C GLY A 223 14.62 -21.50 -14.43
N LYS A 224 13.63 -21.83 -15.27
CA LYS A 224 13.67 -21.51 -16.70
C LYS A 224 13.19 -20.09 -16.97
N GLU A 225 13.79 -19.50 -17.99
CA GLU A 225 13.42 -18.18 -18.48
C GLU A 225 12.37 -18.29 -19.59
N TYR A 226 11.40 -17.40 -19.54
CA TYR A 226 10.29 -17.29 -20.51
C TYR A 226 10.15 -15.84 -20.95
N LYS A 227 9.51 -15.64 -22.10
CA LYS A 227 9.18 -14.32 -22.64
C LYS A 227 7.67 -14.20 -22.84
N LEU A 228 7.14 -13.01 -22.60
CA LEU A 228 5.79 -12.61 -22.94
C LEU A 228 5.83 -11.32 -23.73
N GLU A 229 5.12 -11.27 -24.82
CA GLU A 229 4.97 -10.07 -25.65
C GLU A 229 3.69 -9.34 -25.30
N SER A 230 3.72 -8.02 -25.34
CA SER A 230 2.56 -7.16 -25.07
C SER A 230 2.73 -5.80 -25.72
N LYS A 231 1.60 -5.21 -26.14
CA LYS A 231 1.54 -3.84 -26.67
C LYS A 231 1.71 -2.76 -25.62
N LEU A 232 1.40 -3.08 -24.35
CA LEU A 232 1.50 -2.17 -23.21
C LEU A 232 2.03 -2.94 -22.00
N ILE A 233 3.01 -2.36 -21.33
CA ILE A 233 3.59 -2.92 -20.11
C ILE A 233 3.38 -1.93 -18.98
N ILE A 234 2.72 -2.38 -17.90
CA ILE A 234 2.54 -1.61 -16.67
C ILE A 234 3.48 -2.18 -15.61
N LEU A 235 4.48 -1.39 -15.21
CA LEU A 235 5.48 -1.79 -14.22
C LEU A 235 5.03 -1.36 -12.81
N GLY A 236 4.38 -2.26 -12.09
CA GLY A 236 3.88 -2.07 -10.74
C GLY A 236 4.63 -2.89 -9.67
N ALA A 237 5.92 -3.10 -9.83
CA ALA A 237 6.71 -4.03 -9.01
C ALA A 237 7.27 -3.42 -7.70
N SER A 238 6.72 -2.32 -7.22
CA SER A 238 7.23 -1.45 -6.14
C SER A 238 8.49 -0.64 -6.52
N SER A 239 8.83 0.38 -5.75
CA SER A 239 9.90 1.32 -6.06
C SER A 239 11.23 0.64 -6.38
N CYS A 240 11.77 -0.14 -5.44
CA CYS A 240 13.08 -0.79 -5.62
C CYS A 240 13.07 -1.86 -6.72
N SER A 241 12.01 -2.67 -6.81
CA SER A 241 11.95 -3.73 -7.83
C SER A 241 11.70 -3.18 -9.22
N SER A 242 10.90 -2.12 -9.37
CA SER A 242 10.71 -1.43 -10.64
C SER A 242 12.02 -0.82 -11.13
N ALA A 243 12.75 -0.13 -10.25
CA ALA A 243 14.08 0.39 -10.58
C ALA A 243 15.05 -0.71 -11.02
N ARG A 244 15.09 -1.85 -10.30
CA ARG A 244 15.91 -3.00 -10.65
C ARG A 244 15.55 -3.56 -12.04
N ILE A 245 14.28 -3.74 -12.33
CA ILE A 245 13.82 -4.23 -13.64
C ILE A 245 14.25 -3.27 -14.74
N LEU A 246 14.06 -1.97 -14.57
CA LEU A 246 14.48 -0.96 -15.55
C LEU A 246 15.99 -0.95 -15.77
N LEU A 247 16.80 -1.03 -14.70
CA LEU A 247 18.26 -1.09 -14.78
C LEU A 247 18.78 -2.37 -15.45
N ASN A 248 18.04 -3.49 -15.31
CA ASN A 248 18.35 -4.74 -16.01
C ASN A 248 17.94 -4.73 -17.48
N SER A 249 16.97 -3.88 -17.86
CA SER A 249 16.43 -3.81 -19.23
C SER A 249 17.38 -3.02 -20.13
N LYS A 250 18.52 -3.64 -20.45
CA LYS A 250 19.58 -3.04 -21.28
C LYS A 250 19.42 -3.45 -22.75
N SER A 251 19.72 -2.51 -23.64
CA SER A 251 19.78 -2.74 -25.08
C SER A 251 20.75 -1.74 -25.73
N SER A 252 20.98 -1.85 -27.03
CA SER A 252 21.79 -0.86 -27.77
C SER A 252 21.21 0.55 -27.67
N ALA A 253 19.89 0.68 -27.65
CA ALA A 253 19.19 1.96 -27.45
C ALA A 253 19.18 2.43 -25.98
N HIS A 254 19.34 1.52 -25.03
CA HIS A 254 19.29 1.78 -23.59
C HIS A 254 20.45 1.11 -22.85
N PRO A 255 21.71 1.51 -23.09
CA PRO A 255 22.88 0.82 -22.53
C PRO A 255 22.96 0.87 -21.01
N ASN A 256 22.39 1.89 -20.39
CA ASN A 256 22.37 2.11 -18.93
C ASN A 256 21.06 1.67 -18.26
N GLY A 257 20.19 0.95 -18.99
CA GLY A 257 18.86 0.55 -18.54
C GLY A 257 17.75 1.38 -19.18
N LEU A 258 16.59 0.77 -19.33
CA LEU A 258 15.40 1.40 -19.93
C LEU A 258 14.93 2.59 -19.11
N GLY A 259 14.76 3.75 -19.77
CA GLY A 259 14.34 5.00 -19.13
C GLY A 259 15.42 5.70 -18.28
N ASN A 260 16.67 5.21 -18.30
CA ASN A 260 17.76 5.71 -17.45
C ASN A 260 18.76 6.62 -18.18
N SER A 261 18.31 7.42 -19.13
CA SER A 261 19.16 8.40 -19.83
C SER A 261 19.74 9.48 -18.90
N SER A 262 19.01 9.84 -17.85
CA SER A 262 19.47 10.77 -16.81
C SER A 262 20.40 10.14 -15.75
N GLY A 263 20.51 8.82 -15.69
CA GLY A 263 21.24 8.10 -14.63
C GLY A 263 20.61 8.18 -13.25
N LEU A 264 19.32 8.56 -13.15
CA LEU A 264 18.62 8.78 -11.87
C LEU A 264 17.81 7.57 -11.39
N ILE A 265 17.59 6.55 -12.21
CA ILE A 265 16.84 5.37 -11.78
C ILE A 265 17.58 4.66 -10.63
N GLY A 266 16.83 4.39 -9.56
CA GLY A 266 17.36 3.76 -8.34
C GLY A 266 18.08 4.72 -7.38
N LYS A 267 18.06 6.02 -7.66
CA LYS A 267 18.62 7.06 -6.78
C LYS A 267 17.51 7.87 -6.13
N TYR A 268 17.86 8.60 -5.07
CA TYR A 268 16.95 9.52 -4.35
C TYR A 268 15.68 8.86 -3.81
N LEU A 269 15.82 7.61 -3.32
CA LEU A 269 14.73 6.96 -2.61
C LEU A 269 14.35 7.77 -1.38
N GLN A 270 13.10 8.15 -1.29
CA GLN A 270 12.53 8.86 -0.15
C GLN A 270 11.43 8.02 0.48
N ASP A 271 11.22 8.21 1.77
CA ASP A 271 10.13 7.59 2.52
C ASP A 271 9.47 8.60 3.44
N THR A 272 8.29 8.27 3.92
CA THR A 272 7.56 9.12 4.87
C THR A 272 8.25 9.13 6.21
N VAL A 273 8.53 10.30 6.73
CA VAL A 273 9.05 10.51 8.08
C VAL A 273 7.88 10.74 9.02
N GLY A 274 7.87 10.04 10.14
CA GLY A 274 6.83 10.17 11.16
C GLY A 274 7.39 10.06 12.56
N THR A 275 6.64 10.58 13.51
CA THR A 275 6.88 10.35 14.93
C THR A 275 5.68 9.66 15.56
N SER A 276 5.93 8.83 16.55
CA SER A 276 4.89 8.23 17.36
C SER A 276 5.01 8.68 18.80
N LYS A 277 3.88 8.87 19.45
CA LYS A 277 3.81 9.13 20.89
C LYS A 277 2.92 8.09 21.55
N GLN A 278 3.36 7.56 22.64
CA GLN A 278 2.55 6.69 23.48
C GLN A 278 1.87 7.56 24.54
N ILE A 279 0.55 7.48 24.61
CA ILE A 279 -0.26 8.24 25.54
C ILE A 279 -0.86 7.27 26.55
N PHE A 280 -0.75 7.63 27.81
CA PHE A 280 -1.34 6.92 28.93
C PHE A 280 -2.55 7.70 29.43
N ILE A 281 -3.69 7.02 29.61
CA ILE A 281 -4.95 7.61 30.07
C ILE A 281 -5.33 6.94 31.41
N PRO A 282 -4.97 7.54 32.57
CA PRO A 282 -5.19 6.93 33.87
C PRO A 282 -6.65 6.56 34.15
N GLU A 283 -7.59 7.36 33.65
CA GLU A 283 -9.03 7.19 33.86
C GLU A 283 -9.57 5.90 33.21
N LEU A 284 -8.79 5.28 32.31
CA LEU A 284 -9.18 4.03 31.64
C LEU A 284 -8.54 2.79 32.27
N MET A 285 -7.60 2.94 33.23
CA MET A 285 -6.78 1.84 33.71
C MET A 285 -7.54 0.69 34.39
N ASN A 286 -8.53 0.94 35.15
CA ASN A 286 -9.22 -0.08 35.97
C ASN A 286 -10.65 -0.34 35.47
N ARG A 287 -10.90 0.02 34.21
CA ARG A 287 -12.19 -0.31 33.59
C ARG A 287 -12.15 -1.72 33.01
N GLU A 288 -13.27 -2.40 33.05
CA GLU A 288 -13.46 -3.63 32.30
C GLU A 288 -13.15 -3.37 30.82
N THR A 289 -12.42 -4.29 30.21
CA THR A 289 -12.17 -4.27 28.76
C THR A 289 -13.49 -4.44 28.03
N TYR A 290 -13.96 -3.35 27.45
CA TYR A 290 -15.02 -3.45 26.45
C TYR A 290 -14.46 -4.05 25.17
N ASN A 291 -15.23 -4.89 24.50
CA ASN A 291 -15.04 -5.15 23.10
C ASN A 291 -15.30 -3.82 22.39
N GLU A 292 -14.24 -3.04 22.21
CA GLU A 292 -14.33 -1.79 21.49
C GLU A 292 -14.49 -2.12 20.01
N ASP A 293 -15.73 -2.28 19.61
CA ASP A 293 -16.10 -2.51 18.24
C ASP A 293 -15.50 -1.40 17.35
N GLY A 294 -14.54 -1.79 16.54
CA GLY A 294 -13.86 -0.86 15.67
C GLY A 294 -13.16 -1.55 14.52
N VAL A 295 -12.81 -0.78 13.50
CA VAL A 295 -11.86 -1.25 12.49
C VAL A 295 -10.48 -1.38 13.12
N GLY A 296 -9.66 -2.31 12.63
CA GLY A 296 -8.27 -2.37 13.04
C GLY A 296 -7.54 -1.11 12.57
N GLY A 297 -6.91 -0.41 13.50
CA GLY A 297 -6.27 0.88 13.26
C GLY A 297 -6.98 2.05 13.94
N ALA A 298 -6.49 3.26 13.72
CA ALA A 298 -7.06 4.47 14.29
C ALA A 298 -8.31 4.91 13.53
N HIS A 299 -9.36 5.31 14.25
CA HIS A 299 -10.56 5.89 13.66
C HIS A 299 -10.44 7.41 13.46
N ILE A 300 -9.44 8.03 14.08
CA ILE A 300 -9.23 9.48 14.11
C ILE A 300 -7.76 9.81 13.82
N TYR A 301 -7.50 11.00 13.35
CA TYR A 301 -6.16 11.61 13.23
C TYR A 301 -6.20 13.13 13.32
#